data_ea75c1eebb7285e1c1deeb6150384958
#
_entry.id   ea75c1eebb7285e1c1deeb6150384958
#
_cell.length_a   1.000
_cell.length_b   1.000
_cell.length_c   1.000
_cell.angle_alpha   90.00
_cell.angle_beta   90.00
_cell.angle_gamma   90.00
#
_symmetry.space_group_name_H-M   'P 1'
#
loop_
_entity.id
_entity.type
_entity.pdbx_description
1 polymer ?
#
loop_
_entity_poly.entity_id
_entity_poly.type
_entity_poly.pdbx_seq_one_letter_code
_entity_poly.pdbx_strand_id
1 'polypeptide(L)'
;MNVPFVDANRLTHDLVVGLGVEESKKLFMWVPAGKYAFCPKGKVDNTHLNINGARTVASLLMKATVEVVPKLKSYFRQYDSEVYVAPYKGNRQCAISYTFDDGLLEHYTLVYPKLEEYGFKGTFWVCGKIIEDKKAALGKPRMTWKQMKEMSEKGHEISNHGWSHLILPGKTEIQIREEIDRNDSIILAEIGKRPVTFCYPGNYMDEQSVAIASIGRAGTRQYQYAIGGEKSQSTPEELDKWLDELLTSGGWGVSMTHGITYGYDFFADSSVLWNHLEKVKSKKDSVWVATFEEVSAYVKEWKNIRLEICKGKTEWVVTPCLPLDST
;
A
#
# COMPACT_ATOMS: atom_id res chain seq x y z
N MET A 1 -26.78 -27.43 -25.54
CA MET A 1 -25.41 -27.02 -25.12
C MET A 1 -25.27 -27.39 -23.65
N ASN A 2 -24.27 -28.22 -23.29
CA ASN A 2 -23.97 -28.51 -21.89
C ASN A 2 -23.11 -27.32 -21.35
N VAL A 3 -23.75 -26.35 -20.70
CA VAL A 3 -23.04 -25.23 -20.09
C VAL A 3 -22.52 -25.68 -18.72
N PRO A 4 -21.22 -25.56 -18.44
CA PRO A 4 -20.67 -25.83 -17.12
C PRO A 4 -21.38 -24.98 -16.05
N PHE A 5 -21.80 -25.61 -14.95
CA PHE A 5 -22.58 -24.97 -13.90
C PHE A 5 -21.97 -25.28 -12.52
N VAL A 6 -21.81 -24.24 -11.69
CA VAL A 6 -21.43 -24.34 -10.27
C VAL A 6 -22.61 -23.87 -9.43
N ASP A 7 -23.16 -24.77 -8.62
CA ASP A 7 -24.23 -24.44 -7.68
C ASP A 7 -23.65 -23.68 -6.45
N ALA A 8 -23.43 -22.39 -6.62
CA ALA A 8 -22.89 -21.51 -5.57
C ALA A 8 -23.81 -21.46 -4.34
N ASN A 9 -25.14 -21.52 -4.54
CA ASN A 9 -26.11 -21.47 -3.46
C ASN A 9 -25.96 -22.69 -2.55
N ARG A 10 -25.94 -23.91 -3.14
CA ARG A 10 -25.75 -25.14 -2.39
C ARG A 10 -24.42 -25.13 -1.64
N LEU A 11 -23.32 -24.78 -2.32
CA LEU A 11 -21.99 -24.78 -1.72
C LEU A 11 -21.87 -23.80 -0.54
N THR A 12 -22.44 -22.61 -0.64
CA THR A 12 -22.43 -21.64 0.45
C THR A 12 -23.37 -22.03 1.59
N HIS A 13 -24.53 -22.61 1.28
CA HIS A 13 -25.44 -23.19 2.28
C HIS A 13 -24.73 -24.30 3.08
N ASP A 14 -24.13 -25.28 2.40
CA ASP A 14 -23.43 -26.39 3.05
C ASP A 14 -22.26 -25.91 3.93
N LEU A 15 -21.53 -24.87 3.49
CA LEU A 15 -20.50 -24.21 4.29
C LEU A 15 -21.08 -23.64 5.58
N VAL A 16 -22.16 -22.85 5.50
CA VAL A 16 -22.76 -22.17 6.66
C VAL A 16 -23.34 -23.19 7.62
N VAL A 17 -24.05 -24.21 7.13
CA VAL A 17 -24.62 -25.28 7.94
C VAL A 17 -23.52 -26.10 8.62
N GLY A 18 -22.46 -26.43 7.90
CA GLY A 18 -21.31 -27.20 8.43
C GLY A 18 -20.54 -26.46 9.54
N LEU A 19 -20.46 -25.14 9.46
CA LEU A 19 -19.85 -24.31 10.50
C LEU A 19 -20.74 -24.15 11.74
N GLY A 20 -22.04 -24.27 11.59
CA GLY A 20 -23.00 -24.01 12.67
C GLY A 20 -23.16 -22.53 12.99
N VAL A 21 -24.05 -22.23 13.96
CA VAL A 21 -24.51 -20.84 14.22
C VAL A 21 -23.40 -19.90 14.65
N GLU A 22 -22.52 -20.30 15.55
CA GLU A 22 -21.52 -19.37 16.10
C GLU A 22 -20.34 -19.14 15.15
N GLU A 23 -19.82 -20.17 14.51
CA GLU A 23 -18.68 -20.03 13.60
C GLU A 23 -19.09 -19.35 12.28
N SER A 24 -20.32 -19.58 11.79
CA SER A 24 -20.80 -18.92 10.58
C SER A 24 -20.93 -17.40 10.73
N LYS A 25 -21.22 -16.88 11.94
CA LYS A 25 -21.23 -15.43 12.21
C LYS A 25 -19.89 -14.75 11.85
N LYS A 26 -18.77 -15.48 11.96
CA LYS A 26 -17.44 -14.96 11.61
C LYS A 26 -17.25 -14.71 10.12
N LEU A 27 -18.14 -15.22 9.28
CA LEU A 27 -18.14 -14.96 7.84
C LEU A 27 -18.88 -13.67 7.46
N PHE A 28 -19.77 -13.18 8.31
CA PHE A 28 -20.69 -12.08 8.01
C PHE A 28 -20.33 -10.78 8.70
N MET A 29 -21.01 -9.69 8.31
CA MET A 29 -20.78 -8.34 8.83
C MET A 29 -21.42 -8.16 10.23
N TRP A 30 -20.92 -8.91 11.20
CA TRP A 30 -21.26 -8.75 12.62
C TRP A 30 -20.25 -7.80 13.27
N VAL A 31 -20.69 -6.56 13.52
CA VAL A 31 -19.87 -5.49 14.08
C VAL A 31 -20.38 -5.18 15.48
N PRO A 32 -19.57 -5.36 16.53
CA PRO A 32 -19.92 -4.95 17.89
C PRO A 32 -20.17 -3.44 17.97
N ALA A 33 -21.10 -3.04 18.86
CA ALA A 33 -21.32 -1.62 19.12
C ALA A 33 -20.05 -0.94 19.64
N GLY A 34 -19.80 0.28 19.19
CA GLY A 34 -18.63 1.07 19.57
C GLY A 34 -17.32 0.69 18.88
N LYS A 35 -17.30 -0.36 18.03
CA LYS A 35 -16.07 -0.81 17.34
C LYS A 35 -15.61 0.16 16.26
N TYR A 36 -16.53 0.79 15.55
CA TYR A 36 -16.21 1.72 14.45
C TYR A 36 -17.03 3.01 14.57
N ALA A 37 -16.40 4.16 14.37
CA ALA A 37 -17.04 5.47 14.46
C ALA A 37 -18.21 5.62 13.46
N PHE A 38 -18.10 5.05 12.26
CA PHE A 38 -19.17 5.05 11.25
C PHE A 38 -20.29 4.05 11.55
N CYS A 39 -20.12 3.18 12.54
CA CYS A 39 -21.12 2.18 12.96
C CYS A 39 -21.22 2.10 14.49
N PRO A 40 -21.56 3.22 15.19
CA PRO A 40 -21.48 3.30 16.66
C PRO A 40 -22.45 2.35 17.38
N LYS A 41 -23.57 2.00 16.75
CA LYS A 41 -24.54 1.03 17.28
C LYS A 41 -24.19 -0.42 17.01
N GLY A 42 -23.10 -0.68 16.29
CA GLY A 42 -22.79 -1.99 15.75
C GLY A 42 -23.73 -2.39 14.61
N LYS A 43 -23.54 -3.57 14.05
CA LYS A 43 -24.36 -4.12 12.99
C LYS A 43 -24.46 -5.63 13.13
N VAL A 44 -25.64 -6.18 12.98
CA VAL A 44 -25.90 -7.62 12.83
C VAL A 44 -26.42 -7.83 11.41
N ASP A 45 -25.59 -8.41 10.56
CA ASP A 45 -25.90 -8.59 9.16
C ASP A 45 -25.51 -10.02 8.77
N ASN A 46 -26.50 -10.84 8.44
CA ASN A 46 -26.33 -12.24 8.05
C ASN A 46 -26.30 -12.42 6.54
N THR A 47 -26.25 -11.35 5.76
CA THR A 47 -26.31 -11.38 4.30
C THR A 47 -25.04 -10.89 3.63
N HIS A 48 -24.38 -9.90 4.22
CA HIS A 48 -23.13 -9.35 3.67
C HIS A 48 -21.93 -10.03 4.32
N LEU A 49 -21.07 -10.59 3.50
CA LEU A 49 -19.83 -11.20 3.95
C LEU A 49 -18.83 -10.12 4.41
N ASN A 50 -18.14 -10.38 5.49
CA ASN A 50 -16.91 -9.66 5.80
C ASN A 50 -15.75 -10.19 4.93
N ILE A 51 -14.54 -9.63 5.11
CA ILE A 51 -13.38 -9.99 4.28
C ILE A 51 -13.00 -11.48 4.40
N ASN A 52 -13.15 -12.06 5.59
CA ASN A 52 -12.85 -13.49 5.82
C ASN A 52 -13.92 -14.37 5.14
N GLY A 53 -15.18 -14.01 5.29
CA GLY A 53 -16.28 -14.71 4.61
C GLY A 53 -16.16 -14.63 3.10
N ALA A 54 -15.83 -13.45 2.55
CA ALA A 54 -15.64 -13.28 1.12
C ALA A 54 -14.47 -14.15 0.60
N ARG A 55 -13.35 -14.22 1.32
CA ARG A 55 -12.21 -15.09 0.98
C ARG A 55 -12.56 -16.57 1.04
N THR A 56 -13.29 -16.99 2.09
CA THR A 56 -13.71 -18.38 2.27
C THR A 56 -14.64 -18.81 1.16
N VAL A 57 -15.66 -18.02 0.85
CA VAL A 57 -16.61 -18.29 -0.24
C VAL A 57 -15.92 -18.27 -1.60
N ALA A 58 -15.04 -17.30 -1.86
CA ALA A 58 -14.27 -17.25 -3.11
C ALA A 58 -13.42 -18.52 -3.31
N SER A 59 -12.74 -18.99 -2.27
CA SER A 59 -11.93 -20.21 -2.31
C SER A 59 -12.78 -21.45 -2.59
N LEU A 60 -13.96 -21.54 -1.98
CA LEU A 60 -14.91 -22.62 -2.19
C LEU A 60 -15.41 -22.67 -3.64
N LEU A 61 -15.84 -21.51 -4.16
CA LEU A 61 -16.33 -21.38 -5.54
C LEU A 61 -15.22 -21.62 -6.57
N MET A 62 -14.01 -21.18 -6.29
CA MET A 62 -12.84 -21.41 -7.15
C MET A 62 -12.57 -22.92 -7.29
N LYS A 63 -12.55 -23.67 -6.19
CA LYS A 63 -12.37 -25.14 -6.22
C LYS A 63 -13.45 -25.82 -7.08
N ALA A 64 -14.71 -25.50 -6.82
CA ALA A 64 -15.83 -26.06 -7.58
C ALA A 64 -15.78 -25.66 -9.07
N THR A 65 -15.33 -24.44 -9.39
CA THR A 65 -15.18 -24.00 -10.78
C THR A 65 -14.10 -24.80 -11.51
N VAL A 66 -12.99 -25.11 -10.86
CA VAL A 66 -11.92 -25.94 -11.45
C VAL A 66 -12.37 -27.38 -11.66
N GLU A 67 -13.20 -27.93 -10.78
CA GLU A 67 -13.77 -29.27 -10.94
C GLU A 67 -14.66 -29.34 -12.18
N VAL A 68 -15.49 -28.34 -12.42
CA VAL A 68 -16.44 -28.28 -13.56
C VAL A 68 -15.72 -27.84 -14.85
N VAL A 69 -14.73 -26.96 -14.78
CA VAL A 69 -13.97 -26.46 -15.92
C VAL A 69 -12.46 -26.58 -15.64
N PRO A 70 -11.88 -27.78 -15.81
CA PRO A 70 -10.45 -28.00 -15.44
C PRO A 70 -9.45 -27.09 -16.15
N LYS A 71 -9.78 -26.58 -17.34
CA LYS A 71 -8.93 -25.63 -18.10
C LYS A 71 -8.70 -24.32 -17.35
N LEU A 72 -9.57 -23.95 -16.42
CA LEU A 72 -9.41 -22.73 -15.61
C LEU A 72 -8.41 -22.90 -14.46
N LYS A 73 -7.95 -24.12 -14.19
CA LYS A 73 -6.98 -24.39 -13.11
C LYS A 73 -5.72 -23.51 -13.23
N SER A 74 -5.25 -23.27 -14.45
CA SER A 74 -4.05 -22.43 -14.69
C SER A 74 -4.27 -20.94 -14.44
N TYR A 75 -5.51 -20.47 -14.39
CA TYR A 75 -5.85 -19.06 -14.12
C TYR A 75 -6.10 -18.77 -12.66
N PHE A 76 -6.31 -19.81 -11.84
CA PHE A 76 -6.49 -19.64 -10.40
C PHE A 76 -5.17 -19.90 -9.68
N ARG A 77 -4.88 -19.07 -8.68
CA ARG A 77 -3.77 -19.35 -7.75
C ARG A 77 -4.08 -20.64 -7.00
N GLN A 78 -3.16 -21.58 -7.09
CA GLN A 78 -3.21 -22.74 -6.19
C GLN A 78 -2.74 -22.24 -4.81
N TYR A 79 -3.66 -22.19 -3.88
CA TYR A 79 -3.33 -21.97 -2.48
C TYR A 79 -3.06 -23.36 -1.88
N ASP A 80 -1.78 -23.71 -1.75
CA ASP A 80 -1.38 -24.85 -0.93
C ASP A 80 -1.30 -24.32 0.51
N SER A 81 -1.99 -25.00 1.46
CA SER A 81 -1.99 -24.60 2.87
C SER A 81 -0.62 -24.77 3.53
N GLU A 82 0.28 -25.55 2.92
CA GLU A 82 1.61 -25.86 3.46
C GLU A 82 2.70 -25.01 2.79
N VAL A 83 2.50 -24.62 1.49
CA VAL A 83 3.46 -23.82 0.74
C VAL A 83 2.74 -22.69 0.00
N TYR A 84 3.10 -21.46 0.34
CA TYR A 84 2.52 -20.27 -0.28
C TYR A 84 3.54 -19.14 -0.32
N VAL A 85 3.33 -18.18 -1.22
CA VAL A 85 4.06 -16.91 -1.16
C VAL A 85 3.33 -15.99 -0.20
N ALA A 86 4.04 -15.55 0.83
CA ALA A 86 3.49 -14.63 1.82
C ALA A 86 3.04 -13.32 1.15
N PRO A 87 1.91 -12.72 1.56
CA PRO A 87 1.43 -11.46 0.99
C PRO A 87 2.38 -10.29 1.27
N TYR A 88 3.21 -10.39 2.32
CA TYR A 88 4.23 -9.42 2.67
C TYR A 88 5.54 -10.09 3.05
N LYS A 89 6.65 -9.41 2.80
CA LYS A 89 8.00 -9.88 3.05
C LYS A 89 8.19 -10.36 4.49
N GLY A 90 8.77 -11.55 4.64
CA GLY A 90 9.00 -12.17 5.95
C GLY A 90 7.73 -12.68 6.64
N ASN A 91 6.67 -12.97 5.86
CA ASN A 91 5.38 -13.47 6.34
C ASN A 91 4.71 -12.56 7.39
N ARG A 92 4.92 -11.26 7.28
CA ARG A 92 4.28 -10.27 8.14
C ARG A 92 2.80 -10.14 7.83
N GLN A 93 2.01 -9.74 8.83
CA GLN A 93 0.56 -9.65 8.74
C GLN A 93 0.10 -8.51 7.85
N CYS A 94 0.80 -7.36 7.92
CA CYS A 94 0.50 -6.17 7.13
C CYS A 94 1.77 -5.45 6.71
N ALA A 95 1.63 -4.46 5.82
CA ALA A 95 2.70 -3.54 5.46
C ALA A 95 2.31 -2.08 5.74
N ILE A 96 3.30 -1.23 6.00
CA ILE A 96 3.14 0.22 6.07
C ILE A 96 4.23 0.89 5.24
N SER A 97 3.83 1.83 4.36
CA SER A 97 4.73 2.76 3.70
C SER A 97 4.48 4.17 4.23
N TYR A 98 5.45 4.69 4.97
CA TYR A 98 5.44 6.09 5.39
C TYR A 98 5.88 6.97 4.24
N THR A 99 5.02 7.90 3.80
CA THR A 99 5.31 8.79 2.69
C THR A 99 5.22 10.24 3.10
N PHE A 100 6.15 11.05 2.58
CA PHE A 100 6.35 12.45 2.92
C PHE A 100 6.35 13.29 1.65
N ASP A 101 5.44 14.26 1.58
CA ASP A 101 5.19 15.04 0.38
C ASP A 101 5.95 16.37 0.40
N ASP A 102 6.25 16.92 -0.78
CA ASP A 102 6.81 18.28 -1.02
C ASP A 102 8.29 18.50 -0.72
N GLY A 103 9.02 17.53 -0.18
CA GLY A 103 10.45 17.64 0.02
C GLY A 103 10.89 18.73 1.01
N LEU A 104 10.17 18.93 2.13
CA LEU A 104 10.52 19.89 3.18
C LEU A 104 11.88 19.56 3.81
N LEU A 105 12.64 20.58 4.25
CA LEU A 105 13.96 20.37 4.87
C LEU A 105 13.86 19.48 6.13
N GLU A 106 12.79 19.59 6.89
CA GLU A 106 12.59 18.79 8.10
C GLU A 106 12.39 17.28 7.82
N HIS A 107 12.08 16.90 6.58
CA HIS A 107 12.12 15.50 6.18
C HIS A 107 13.55 14.93 6.28
N TYR A 108 14.58 15.75 6.01
CA TYR A 108 15.97 15.37 6.21
C TYR A 108 16.43 15.56 7.67
N THR A 109 16.06 16.67 8.31
CA THR A 109 16.61 17.03 9.63
C THR A 109 15.91 16.34 10.80
N LEU A 110 14.65 15.95 10.65
CA LEU A 110 13.84 15.34 11.72
C LEU A 110 13.38 13.92 11.36
N VAL A 111 12.75 13.75 10.18
CA VAL A 111 12.13 12.49 9.80
C VAL A 111 13.18 11.42 9.48
N TYR A 112 14.14 11.73 8.61
CA TYR A 112 15.16 10.79 8.17
C TYR A 112 15.96 10.18 9.35
N PRO A 113 16.48 10.96 10.32
CA PRO A 113 17.17 10.42 11.48
C PRO A 113 16.28 9.50 12.33
N LYS A 114 15.00 9.85 12.49
CA LYS A 114 14.04 9.02 13.24
C LYS A 114 13.73 7.71 12.54
N LEU A 115 13.54 7.73 11.23
CA LEU A 115 13.34 6.50 10.47
C LEU A 115 14.57 5.58 10.54
N GLU A 116 15.79 6.14 10.45
CA GLU A 116 17.03 5.38 10.61
C GLU A 116 17.17 4.79 12.02
N GLU A 117 16.85 5.54 13.07
CA GLU A 117 16.82 5.07 14.46
C GLU A 117 15.91 3.85 14.64
N TYR A 118 14.79 3.83 13.94
CA TYR A 118 13.83 2.72 14.00
C TYR A 118 14.12 1.60 13.01
N GLY A 119 15.08 1.77 12.11
CA GLY A 119 15.39 0.82 11.03
C GLY A 119 14.32 0.80 9.94
N PHE A 120 13.58 1.90 9.78
CA PHE A 120 12.54 2.06 8.78
C PHE A 120 13.07 2.80 7.54
N LYS A 121 12.47 2.51 6.40
CA LYS A 121 12.70 3.27 5.16
C LYS A 121 11.39 3.94 4.74
N GLY A 122 11.48 5.21 4.40
CA GLY A 122 10.35 6.03 3.96
C GLY A 122 10.48 6.45 2.51
N THR A 123 9.37 6.95 1.96
CA THR A 123 9.26 7.49 0.60
C THR A 123 9.09 9.01 0.66
N PHE A 124 9.85 9.73 -0.13
CA PHE A 124 9.82 11.19 -0.18
C PHE A 124 9.45 11.63 -1.60
N TRP A 125 8.26 12.21 -1.72
CA TRP A 125 7.71 12.70 -2.98
C TRP A 125 8.16 14.13 -3.22
N VAL A 126 8.86 14.38 -4.32
CA VAL A 126 9.50 15.69 -4.55
C VAL A 126 9.10 16.29 -5.90
N CYS A 127 9.00 17.61 -5.93
CA CYS A 127 8.75 18.42 -7.13
C CYS A 127 10.03 19.18 -7.47
N GLY A 128 10.71 18.83 -8.55
CA GLY A 128 12.02 19.39 -8.90
C GLY A 128 12.02 20.89 -9.03
N LYS A 129 11.00 21.49 -9.64
CA LYS A 129 10.87 22.93 -9.76
C LYS A 129 10.83 23.64 -8.40
N ILE A 130 10.12 23.04 -7.42
CA ILE A 130 10.00 23.61 -6.08
C ILE A 130 11.33 23.50 -5.33
N ILE A 131 12.07 22.41 -5.52
CA ILE A 131 13.40 22.20 -4.93
C ILE A 131 14.41 23.21 -5.49
N GLU A 132 14.33 23.53 -6.79
CA GLU A 132 15.24 24.47 -7.45
C GLU A 132 14.88 25.95 -7.23
N ASP A 133 13.62 26.25 -6.90
CA ASP A 133 13.16 27.62 -6.69
C ASP A 133 13.49 28.13 -5.29
N LYS A 134 14.63 28.84 -5.18
CA LYS A 134 15.06 29.46 -3.92
C LYS A 134 14.07 30.49 -3.36
N LYS A 135 13.18 31.06 -4.18
CA LYS A 135 12.17 32.03 -3.73
C LYS A 135 10.96 31.33 -3.14
N ALA A 136 10.57 30.18 -3.67
CA ALA A 136 9.51 29.34 -3.10
C ALA A 136 9.88 28.77 -1.72
N ALA A 137 11.19 28.71 -1.42
CA ALA A 137 11.72 28.23 -0.13
C ALA A 137 11.64 29.27 1.01
N LEU A 138 11.25 30.54 0.75
CA LEU A 138 11.11 31.56 1.79
C LEU A 138 9.98 31.16 2.76
N GLY A 139 10.34 30.86 4.01
CA GLY A 139 9.42 30.41 5.07
C GLY A 139 9.08 28.91 5.07
N LYS A 140 9.46 28.16 4.03
CA LYS A 140 9.28 26.71 3.96
C LYS A 140 10.50 26.05 3.31
N PRO A 141 11.65 25.97 4.02
CA PRO A 141 12.88 25.45 3.43
C PRO A 141 12.71 24.01 2.93
N ARG A 142 13.39 23.72 1.82
CA ARG A 142 13.34 22.40 1.15
C ARG A 142 14.67 21.67 1.30
N MET A 143 14.61 20.35 1.18
CA MET A 143 15.81 19.53 1.05
C MET A 143 16.61 19.93 -0.19
N THR A 144 17.91 19.74 -0.15
CA THR A 144 18.78 19.82 -1.32
C THR A 144 18.88 18.46 -2.00
N TRP A 145 19.23 18.43 -3.30
CA TRP A 145 19.49 17.19 -4.02
C TRP A 145 20.58 16.33 -3.34
N LYS A 146 21.62 16.97 -2.78
CA LYS A 146 22.67 16.27 -2.03
C LYS A 146 22.12 15.52 -0.81
N GLN A 147 21.23 16.15 -0.02
CA GLN A 147 20.59 15.50 1.12
C GLN A 147 19.70 14.34 0.69
N MET A 148 18.91 14.53 -0.35
CA MET A 148 18.06 13.47 -0.91
C MET A 148 18.88 12.31 -1.47
N LYS A 149 20.02 12.59 -2.11
CA LYS A 149 20.94 11.54 -2.57
C LYS A 149 21.49 10.72 -1.41
N GLU A 150 21.92 11.36 -0.32
CA GLU A 150 22.36 10.67 0.89
C GLU A 150 21.26 9.77 1.45
N MET A 151 20.01 10.25 1.54
CA MET A 151 18.87 9.43 1.97
C MET A 151 18.63 8.23 1.04
N SER A 152 18.72 8.45 -0.27
CA SER A 152 18.57 7.39 -1.27
C SER A 152 19.67 6.32 -1.17
N GLU A 153 20.91 6.71 -0.91
CA GLU A 153 22.03 5.80 -0.68
C GLU A 153 21.84 4.95 0.60
N LYS A 154 21.06 5.45 1.56
CA LYS A 154 20.65 4.71 2.77
C LYS A 154 19.39 3.87 2.56
N GLY A 155 18.83 3.83 1.35
CA GLY A 155 17.70 2.99 0.99
C GLY A 155 16.32 3.63 1.17
N HIS A 156 16.25 4.94 1.40
CA HIS A 156 15.00 5.67 1.29
C HIS A 156 14.65 5.92 -0.16
N GLU A 157 13.38 5.99 -0.47
CA GLU A 157 12.88 6.29 -1.80
C GLU A 157 12.72 7.80 -1.99
N ILE A 158 13.36 8.35 -3.03
CA ILE A 158 13.12 9.70 -3.53
C ILE A 158 12.36 9.55 -4.84
N SER A 159 11.13 10.03 -4.90
CA SER A 159 10.26 9.75 -6.03
C SER A 159 9.43 10.95 -6.50
N ASN A 160 8.67 10.75 -7.56
CA ASN A 160 8.11 11.79 -8.40
C ASN A 160 6.76 12.28 -7.89
N HIS A 161 6.66 13.62 -7.65
CA HIS A 161 5.44 14.35 -7.29
C HIS A 161 5.02 15.39 -8.36
N GLY A 162 5.39 15.14 -9.63
CA GLY A 162 5.28 16.12 -10.70
C GLY A 162 6.40 17.17 -10.66
N TRP A 163 6.68 17.83 -11.78
CA TRP A 163 7.73 18.83 -11.87
C TRP A 163 7.41 20.10 -11.07
N SER A 164 6.19 20.64 -11.29
CA SER A 164 5.77 21.92 -10.73
C SER A 164 4.63 21.84 -9.73
N HIS A 165 4.29 20.62 -9.27
CA HIS A 165 3.09 20.36 -8.46
C HIS A 165 1.78 20.69 -9.22
N LEU A 166 1.75 20.46 -10.53
CA LEU A 166 0.55 20.72 -11.36
C LEU A 166 -0.56 19.72 -11.03
N ILE A 167 -1.76 20.20 -10.80
CA ILE A 167 -2.96 19.34 -10.69
C ILE A 167 -3.25 18.76 -12.08
N LEU A 168 -3.19 17.42 -12.22
CA LEU A 168 -3.22 16.73 -13.51
C LEU A 168 -4.60 16.59 -14.15
N PRO A 169 -5.71 16.38 -13.43
CA PRO A 169 -7.03 16.28 -14.02
C PRO A 169 -7.36 17.45 -14.94
N GLY A 170 -7.91 17.11 -16.14
CA GLY A 170 -8.27 18.09 -17.16
C GLY A 170 -7.08 18.69 -17.93
N LYS A 171 -5.86 18.21 -17.73
CA LYS A 171 -4.69 18.58 -18.54
C LYS A 171 -4.59 17.70 -19.78
N THR A 172 -3.95 18.23 -20.83
CA THR A 172 -3.64 17.42 -22.00
C THR A 172 -2.61 16.34 -21.68
N GLU A 173 -2.56 15.25 -22.46
CA GLU A 173 -1.55 14.20 -22.32
C GLU A 173 -0.13 14.77 -22.37
N ILE A 174 0.12 15.73 -23.26
CA ILE A 174 1.44 16.38 -23.38
C ILE A 174 1.82 17.08 -22.08
N GLN A 175 0.91 17.85 -21.48
CA GLN A 175 1.17 18.54 -20.20
C GLN A 175 1.42 17.57 -19.05
N ILE A 176 0.65 16.46 -19.00
CA ILE A 176 0.82 15.43 -17.97
C ILE A 176 2.19 14.76 -18.11
N ARG A 177 2.56 14.38 -19.36
CA ARG A 177 3.88 13.77 -19.63
C ARG A 177 5.02 14.72 -19.31
N GLU A 178 4.94 15.99 -19.70
CA GLU A 178 5.97 16.99 -19.36
C GLU A 178 6.22 17.11 -17.85
N GLU A 179 5.14 17.15 -17.06
CA GLU A 179 5.26 17.21 -15.59
C GLU A 179 5.92 15.95 -15.01
N ILE A 180 5.59 14.80 -15.53
CA ILE A 180 6.10 13.51 -15.07
C ILE A 180 7.54 13.29 -15.55
N ASP A 181 7.78 13.37 -16.86
CA ASP A 181 9.05 13.00 -17.48
C ASP A 181 10.18 13.97 -17.12
N ARG A 182 9.85 15.26 -17.00
CA ARG A 182 10.81 16.26 -16.56
C ARG A 182 11.27 16.02 -15.13
N ASN A 183 10.34 15.68 -14.23
CA ASN A 183 10.67 15.39 -12.85
C ASN A 183 11.43 14.05 -12.71
N ASP A 184 11.06 13.03 -13.47
CA ASP A 184 11.83 11.78 -13.53
C ASP A 184 13.27 12.03 -13.98
N SER A 185 13.45 12.90 -14.98
CA SER A 185 14.77 13.21 -15.55
C SER A 185 15.67 13.93 -14.54
N ILE A 186 15.15 14.91 -13.80
CA ILE A 186 15.97 15.62 -12.81
C ILE A 186 16.30 14.72 -11.61
N ILE A 187 15.35 13.93 -11.14
CA ILE A 187 15.59 12.96 -10.05
C ILE A 187 16.66 11.95 -10.48
N LEU A 188 16.58 11.41 -11.71
CA LEU A 188 17.58 10.50 -12.23
C LEU A 188 18.98 11.17 -12.30
N ALA A 189 19.05 12.42 -12.78
CA ALA A 189 20.30 13.14 -12.89
C ALA A 189 20.95 13.42 -11.53
N GLU A 190 20.18 13.83 -10.54
CA GLU A 190 20.66 14.25 -9.24
C GLU A 190 20.86 13.10 -8.24
N ILE A 191 19.95 12.13 -8.24
CA ILE A 191 19.95 10.99 -7.32
C ILE A 191 20.69 9.77 -7.90
N GLY A 192 20.67 9.61 -9.23
CA GLY A 192 21.25 8.44 -9.93
C GLY A 192 20.32 7.24 -10.01
N LYS A 193 19.05 7.37 -9.57
CA LYS A 193 18.02 6.34 -9.68
C LYS A 193 16.78 6.93 -10.34
N ARG A 194 16.21 6.20 -11.31
CA ARG A 194 14.95 6.60 -11.94
C ARG A 194 13.80 6.30 -11.00
N PRO A 195 12.88 7.25 -10.76
CA PRO A 195 11.65 6.97 -10.01
C PRO A 195 10.79 5.92 -10.71
N VAL A 196 10.36 4.90 -9.97
CA VAL A 196 9.46 3.85 -10.46
C VAL A 196 8.10 3.92 -9.78
N THR A 197 7.83 5.00 -9.08
CA THR A 197 6.55 5.29 -8.44
C THR A 197 6.15 6.74 -8.72
N PHE A 198 4.88 7.08 -8.44
CA PHE A 198 4.36 8.43 -8.65
C PHE A 198 3.30 8.77 -7.60
N CYS A 199 3.29 10.03 -7.18
CA CYS A 199 2.26 10.59 -6.31
C CYS A 199 1.60 11.80 -6.97
N TYR A 200 0.27 11.81 -6.98
CA TYR A 200 -0.51 12.86 -7.65
C TYR A 200 -0.51 14.15 -6.80
N PRO A 201 -0.10 15.31 -7.38
CA PRO A 201 -0.19 16.59 -6.70
C PRO A 201 -1.60 16.88 -6.19
N GLY A 202 -1.71 17.28 -4.93
CA GLY A 202 -2.97 17.54 -4.25
C GLY A 202 -3.89 16.32 -4.10
N ASN A 203 -3.40 15.10 -4.40
CA ASN A 203 -4.17 13.84 -4.42
C ASN A 203 -5.32 13.85 -5.46
N TYR A 204 -5.28 14.73 -6.45
CA TYR A 204 -6.26 14.77 -7.54
C TYR A 204 -5.81 13.92 -8.71
N MET A 205 -6.69 13.03 -9.17
CA MET A 205 -6.43 12.14 -10.31
C MET A 205 -7.72 11.88 -11.07
N ASP A 206 -7.57 11.53 -12.36
CA ASP A 206 -8.61 11.03 -13.25
C ASP A 206 -8.07 9.82 -14.02
N GLU A 207 -8.91 9.15 -14.81
CA GLU A 207 -8.51 7.95 -15.56
C GLU A 207 -7.31 8.21 -16.47
N GLN A 208 -7.27 9.37 -17.14
CA GLN A 208 -6.19 9.74 -18.05
C GLN A 208 -4.87 9.92 -17.29
N SER A 209 -4.86 10.69 -16.22
CA SER A 209 -3.66 10.93 -15.41
C SER A 209 -3.15 9.65 -14.76
N VAL A 210 -4.06 8.76 -14.32
CA VAL A 210 -3.68 7.45 -13.77
C VAL A 210 -3.07 6.56 -14.86
N ALA A 211 -3.68 6.49 -16.02
CA ALA A 211 -3.18 5.68 -17.13
C ALA A 211 -1.76 6.11 -17.54
N ILE A 212 -1.54 7.43 -17.71
CA ILE A 212 -0.24 7.97 -18.11
C ILE A 212 0.81 7.78 -17.01
N ALA A 213 0.48 8.14 -15.77
CA ALA A 213 1.42 8.06 -14.64
C ALA A 213 1.81 6.62 -14.28
N SER A 214 1.01 5.63 -14.64
CA SER A 214 1.27 4.21 -14.33
C SER A 214 2.21 3.53 -15.32
N ILE A 215 2.51 4.16 -16.46
CA ILE A 215 3.36 3.55 -17.50
C ILE A 215 4.76 3.29 -16.96
N GLY A 216 5.19 2.01 -17.02
CA GLY A 216 6.53 1.59 -16.58
C GLY A 216 6.81 1.76 -15.09
N ARG A 217 5.78 1.88 -14.24
CA ARG A 217 5.93 2.06 -12.80
C ARG A 217 5.53 0.82 -11.99
N ALA A 218 6.17 0.67 -10.85
CA ALA A 218 5.78 -0.32 -9.85
C ALA A 218 4.42 0.02 -9.23
N GLY A 219 4.14 1.31 -9.02
CA GLY A 219 2.87 1.79 -8.51
C GLY A 219 2.72 3.31 -8.51
N THR A 220 1.46 3.76 -8.32
CA THR A 220 1.12 5.16 -8.07
C THR A 220 0.29 5.26 -6.80
N ARG A 221 0.50 6.29 -5.98
CA ARG A 221 -0.27 6.51 -4.75
C ARG A 221 -1.64 7.06 -5.09
N GLN A 222 -2.65 6.20 -5.10
CA GLN A 222 -4.04 6.54 -5.41
C GLN A 222 -4.90 6.70 -4.17
N TYR A 223 -4.40 6.22 -3.02
CA TYR A 223 -5.07 6.43 -1.75
C TYR A 223 -4.02 6.52 -0.63
N GLN A 224 -4.37 7.17 0.47
CA GLN A 224 -3.51 7.37 1.63
C GLN A 224 -4.31 7.62 2.90
N TYR A 225 -3.67 7.34 4.03
CA TYR A 225 -4.11 7.79 5.35
C TYR A 225 -3.33 9.04 5.72
N ALA A 226 -4.02 10.18 5.87
CA ALA A 226 -3.38 11.43 6.21
C ALA A 226 -2.94 11.44 7.68
N ILE A 227 -1.66 11.75 7.91
CA ILE A 227 -1.06 11.90 9.24
C ILE A 227 -0.49 13.30 9.34
N GLY A 228 -1.07 14.13 10.19
CA GLY A 228 -0.69 15.52 10.36
C GLY A 228 -1.43 16.16 11.53
N GLY A 229 -1.18 17.44 11.79
CA GLY A 229 -1.71 18.15 12.94
C GLY A 229 -2.82 19.14 12.62
N GLU A 230 -2.54 20.10 11.72
CA GLU A 230 -3.42 21.25 11.51
C GLU A 230 -4.73 20.88 10.78
N LYS A 231 -4.66 20.00 9.79
CA LYS A 231 -5.82 19.55 8.99
C LYS A 231 -6.28 18.16 9.36
N SER A 232 -5.35 17.23 9.43
CA SER A 232 -5.64 15.82 9.73
C SER A 232 -5.99 15.60 11.20
N GLN A 233 -5.50 16.46 12.10
CA GLN A 233 -5.77 16.41 13.54
C GLN A 233 -5.52 15.02 14.15
N SER A 234 -4.46 14.36 13.67
CA SER A 234 -4.12 13.01 14.09
C SER A 234 -3.86 12.93 15.59
N THR A 235 -4.47 11.97 16.25
CA THR A 235 -4.25 11.66 17.66
C THR A 235 -3.57 10.31 17.82
N PRO A 236 -2.92 10.03 18.97
CA PRO A 236 -2.36 8.72 19.26
C PRO A 236 -3.40 7.60 19.12
N GLU A 237 -4.64 7.82 19.57
CA GLU A 237 -5.73 6.84 19.53
C GLU A 237 -6.14 6.51 18.11
N GLU A 238 -6.20 7.50 17.21
CA GLU A 238 -6.53 7.29 15.79
C GLU A 238 -5.42 6.53 15.06
N LEU A 239 -4.16 6.88 15.33
CA LEU A 239 -3.02 6.17 14.75
C LEU A 239 -2.90 4.73 15.27
N ASP A 240 -3.23 4.51 16.54
CA ASP A 240 -3.32 3.17 17.13
C ASP A 240 -4.41 2.34 16.46
N LYS A 241 -5.58 2.93 16.30
CA LYS A 241 -6.71 2.30 15.62
C LYS A 241 -6.38 1.94 14.16
N TRP A 242 -5.72 2.86 13.43
CA TRP A 242 -5.26 2.58 12.07
C TRP A 242 -4.30 1.38 12.01
N LEU A 243 -3.34 1.31 12.95
CA LEU A 243 -2.40 0.18 13.06
C LEU A 243 -3.15 -1.13 13.36
N ASP A 244 -4.09 -1.12 14.31
CA ASP A 244 -4.87 -2.31 14.68
C ASP A 244 -5.78 -2.79 13.52
N GLU A 245 -6.33 -1.86 12.74
CA GLU A 245 -7.09 -2.18 11.53
C GLU A 245 -6.21 -2.84 10.46
N LEU A 246 -4.99 -2.36 10.26
CA LEU A 246 -4.03 -2.97 9.35
C LEU A 246 -3.63 -4.38 9.80
N LEU A 247 -3.32 -4.57 11.07
CA LEU A 247 -2.99 -5.87 11.66
C LEU A 247 -4.16 -6.86 11.52
N THR A 248 -5.40 -6.38 11.70
CA THR A 248 -6.59 -7.23 11.60
C THR A 248 -6.95 -7.57 10.16
N SER A 249 -6.85 -6.60 9.25
CA SER A 249 -7.22 -6.79 7.84
C SER A 249 -6.15 -7.47 7.00
N GLY A 250 -4.90 -7.45 7.45
CA GLY A 250 -3.76 -7.84 6.64
C GLY A 250 -3.56 -6.91 5.44
N GLY A 251 -3.85 -5.61 5.61
CA GLY A 251 -3.78 -4.60 4.56
C GLY A 251 -2.40 -3.98 4.38
N TRP A 252 -2.28 -3.15 3.36
CA TRP A 252 -1.14 -2.26 3.17
C TRP A 252 -1.57 -0.83 3.46
N GLY A 253 -1.03 -0.25 4.54
CA GLY A 253 -1.22 1.14 4.92
C GLY A 253 -0.22 2.04 4.20
N VAL A 254 -0.70 3.08 3.56
CA VAL A 254 0.13 4.14 2.97
C VAL A 254 -0.19 5.43 3.69
N SER A 255 0.76 6.02 4.40
CA SER A 255 0.55 7.32 5.03
C SER A 255 0.85 8.46 4.07
N MET A 256 0.29 9.62 4.35
CA MET A 256 0.67 10.89 3.74
C MET A 256 0.95 11.89 4.86
N THR A 257 2.17 12.39 4.91
CA THR A 257 2.60 13.42 5.87
C THR A 257 3.31 14.53 5.10
N HIS A 258 3.05 15.79 5.47
CA HIS A 258 3.74 16.95 4.91
C HIS A 258 4.65 17.57 5.96
N GLY A 259 4.16 18.57 6.67
CA GLY A 259 4.94 19.30 7.68
C GLY A 259 5.10 18.53 8.99
N ILE A 260 6.23 18.70 9.64
CA ILE A 260 6.45 18.27 11.02
C ILE A 260 6.27 19.45 11.96
N THR A 261 7.04 20.53 11.77
CA THR A 261 6.99 21.76 12.59
C THR A 261 6.58 22.99 11.77
N TYR A 262 6.57 22.89 10.45
CA TYR A 262 6.10 23.91 9.52
C TYR A 262 5.61 23.28 8.21
N GLY A 263 4.94 24.03 7.37
CA GLY A 263 4.44 23.54 6.10
C GLY A 263 2.93 23.26 6.15
N TYR A 264 2.44 22.47 5.20
CA TYR A 264 1.05 22.06 5.18
C TYR A 264 0.83 20.96 6.24
N ASP A 265 -0.25 21.07 6.99
CA ASP A 265 -0.72 20.07 7.96
C ASP A 265 0.34 19.67 9.03
N PHE A 266 1.17 20.65 9.44
CA PHE A 266 2.21 20.44 10.46
C PHE A 266 1.61 20.16 11.84
N PHE A 267 2.38 19.45 12.68
CA PHE A 267 1.94 19.09 14.02
C PHE A 267 2.12 20.25 15.01
N ALA A 268 1.14 20.46 15.88
CA ALA A 268 1.33 21.26 17.09
C ALA A 268 2.27 20.54 18.07
N ASP A 269 2.16 19.21 18.14
CA ASP A 269 3.06 18.33 18.88
C ASP A 269 3.45 17.12 18.00
N SER A 270 4.67 17.14 17.50
CA SER A 270 5.18 16.07 16.64
C SER A 270 5.44 14.75 17.38
N SER A 271 5.34 14.73 18.71
CA SER A 271 5.45 13.48 19.48
C SER A 271 4.37 12.46 19.10
N VAL A 272 3.23 12.91 18.59
CA VAL A 272 2.17 12.04 18.05
C VAL A 272 2.72 11.11 16.97
N LEU A 273 3.48 11.65 16.01
CA LEU A 273 4.10 10.86 14.95
C LEU A 273 5.21 9.95 15.49
N TRP A 274 6.06 10.47 16.38
CA TRP A 274 7.21 9.71 16.90
C TRP A 274 6.77 8.53 17.76
N ASN A 275 5.79 8.72 18.64
CA ASN A 275 5.23 7.68 19.49
C ASN A 275 4.54 6.59 18.62
N HIS A 276 3.86 6.99 17.56
CA HIS A 276 3.30 6.04 16.60
C HIS A 276 4.38 5.18 15.93
N LEU A 277 5.46 5.80 15.42
CA LEU A 277 6.57 5.07 14.80
C LEU A 277 7.24 4.10 15.78
N GLU A 278 7.42 4.50 17.05
CA GLU A 278 7.95 3.63 18.10
C GLU A 278 7.02 2.44 18.38
N LYS A 279 5.71 2.68 18.44
CA LYS A 279 4.72 1.61 18.58
C LYS A 279 4.78 0.64 17.41
N VAL A 280 4.88 1.12 16.18
CA VAL A 280 5.04 0.27 14.98
C VAL A 280 6.35 -0.52 15.04
N LYS A 281 7.46 0.08 15.49
CA LYS A 281 8.72 -0.63 15.73
C LYS A 281 8.56 -1.80 16.70
N SER A 282 7.77 -1.65 17.76
CA SER A 282 7.49 -2.74 18.71
C SER A 282 6.74 -3.92 18.07
N LYS A 283 6.10 -3.70 16.90
CA LYS A 283 5.34 -4.70 16.12
C LYS A 283 6.09 -5.20 14.87
N LYS A 284 7.41 -5.02 14.79
CA LYS A 284 8.24 -5.34 13.61
C LYS A 284 8.09 -6.77 13.08
N ASP A 285 7.70 -7.73 13.94
CA ASP A 285 7.48 -9.11 13.53
C ASP A 285 6.14 -9.33 12.84
N SER A 286 5.19 -8.41 13.01
CA SER A 286 3.87 -8.43 12.40
C SER A 286 3.70 -7.38 11.29
N VAL A 287 4.47 -6.29 11.34
CA VAL A 287 4.36 -5.17 10.41
C VAL A 287 5.63 -5.07 9.56
N TRP A 288 5.47 -5.04 8.25
CA TRP A 288 6.55 -4.73 7.33
C TRP A 288 6.54 -3.25 6.97
N VAL A 289 7.49 -2.48 7.51
CA VAL A 289 7.69 -1.08 7.14
C VAL A 289 8.72 -1.01 6.02
N ALA A 290 8.31 -0.47 4.86
CA ALA A 290 9.17 -0.35 3.70
C ALA A 290 8.74 0.84 2.82
N THR A 291 9.58 1.19 1.84
CA THR A 291 9.26 2.24 0.87
C THR A 291 8.02 1.87 0.05
N PHE A 292 7.38 2.86 -0.53
CA PHE A 292 6.22 2.62 -1.39
C PHE A 292 6.63 1.82 -2.64
N GLU A 293 7.82 2.07 -3.19
CA GLU A 293 8.40 1.29 -4.28
C GLU A 293 8.52 -0.20 -3.91
N GLU A 294 9.16 -0.50 -2.76
CA GLU A 294 9.43 -1.88 -2.37
C GLU A 294 8.14 -2.67 -2.14
N VAL A 295 7.14 -2.07 -1.47
CA VAL A 295 5.85 -2.73 -1.23
C VAL A 295 5.05 -2.84 -2.53
N SER A 296 5.04 -1.81 -3.38
CA SER A 296 4.34 -1.84 -4.69
C SER A 296 4.88 -2.96 -5.57
N ALA A 297 6.21 -3.06 -5.70
CA ALA A 297 6.87 -4.09 -6.50
C ALA A 297 6.54 -5.48 -5.95
N TYR A 298 6.71 -5.68 -4.63
CA TYR A 298 6.41 -6.95 -3.99
C TYR A 298 4.95 -7.39 -4.18
N VAL A 299 3.99 -6.48 -3.99
CA VAL A 299 2.56 -6.77 -4.15
C VAL A 299 2.23 -7.08 -5.62
N LYS A 300 2.87 -6.37 -6.56
CA LYS A 300 2.71 -6.64 -8.01
C LYS A 300 3.24 -8.04 -8.35
N GLU A 301 4.44 -8.40 -7.89
CA GLU A 301 5.00 -9.73 -8.06
C GLU A 301 4.16 -10.78 -7.34
N TRP A 302 3.81 -10.56 -6.08
CA TRP A 302 2.96 -11.46 -5.31
C TRP A 302 1.63 -11.74 -6.00
N LYS A 303 1.02 -10.76 -6.66
CA LYS A 303 -0.23 -10.94 -7.42
C LYS A 303 -0.04 -11.81 -8.67
N ASN A 304 1.14 -11.86 -9.25
CA ASN A 304 1.42 -12.52 -10.51
C ASN A 304 2.20 -13.82 -10.38
N ILE A 305 2.93 -14.02 -9.27
CA ILE A 305 3.73 -15.23 -9.05
C ILE A 305 2.85 -16.47 -8.94
N ARG A 306 3.29 -17.56 -9.55
CA ARG A 306 2.72 -18.91 -9.41
C ARG A 306 3.78 -19.82 -8.81
N LEU A 307 3.36 -20.83 -8.06
CA LEU A 307 4.23 -21.87 -7.54
C LEU A 307 3.92 -23.18 -8.25
N GLU A 308 4.94 -23.83 -8.78
CA GLU A 308 4.91 -25.24 -9.14
C GLU A 308 5.49 -26.04 -7.99
N ILE A 309 4.68 -26.95 -7.42
CA ILE A 309 5.03 -27.70 -6.23
C ILE A 309 5.05 -29.19 -6.56
N CYS A 310 6.25 -29.79 -6.52
CA CYS A 310 6.44 -31.22 -6.62
C CYS A 310 6.73 -31.80 -5.23
N LYS A 311 5.78 -32.53 -4.66
CA LYS A 311 5.88 -33.15 -3.34
C LYS A 311 6.50 -34.55 -3.44
N GLY A 312 7.76 -34.71 -3.07
CA GLY A 312 8.42 -36.00 -2.89
C GLY A 312 8.19 -36.56 -1.50
N LYS A 313 8.64 -37.80 -1.25
CA LYS A 313 8.50 -38.46 0.06
C LYS A 313 9.41 -37.84 1.13
N THR A 314 10.57 -37.34 0.74
CA THR A 314 11.60 -36.81 1.64
C THR A 314 11.89 -35.33 1.40
N GLU A 315 11.50 -34.79 0.24
CA GLU A 315 11.76 -33.41 -0.13
C GLU A 315 10.64 -32.88 -1.02
N TRP A 316 10.45 -31.57 -1.00
CA TRP A 316 9.55 -30.87 -1.89
C TRP A 316 10.35 -29.90 -2.75
N VAL A 317 10.06 -29.86 -4.03
CA VAL A 317 10.62 -28.90 -4.96
C VAL A 317 9.56 -27.84 -5.22
N VAL A 318 9.88 -26.59 -4.89
CA VAL A 318 9.01 -25.43 -5.10
C VAL A 318 9.68 -24.51 -6.11
N THR A 319 9.07 -24.37 -7.27
CA THR A 319 9.58 -23.51 -8.35
C THR A 319 8.67 -22.29 -8.48
N PRO A 320 9.16 -21.08 -8.17
CA PRO A 320 8.40 -19.85 -8.44
C PRO A 320 8.43 -19.54 -9.95
N CYS A 321 7.24 -19.27 -10.50
CA CYS A 321 7.07 -18.89 -11.91
C CYS A 321 6.44 -17.50 -11.98
N LEU A 322 7.16 -16.54 -12.56
CA LEU A 322 6.59 -15.24 -12.92
C LEU A 322 6.22 -15.27 -14.41
N PRO A 323 5.06 -14.71 -14.81
CA PRO A 323 4.77 -14.53 -16.24
C PRO A 323 5.82 -13.62 -16.88
N LEU A 324 6.27 -13.96 -18.07
CA LEU A 324 7.32 -13.23 -18.80
C LEU A 324 6.93 -11.78 -19.19
N ASP A 325 5.64 -11.42 -19.12
CA ASP A 325 5.09 -10.14 -19.59
C ASP A 325 4.52 -9.26 -18.46
N SER A 326 5.09 -9.30 -17.26
CA SER A 326 4.62 -8.48 -16.14
C SER A 326 5.41 -7.18 -15.94
N THR A 327 6.05 -6.68 -17.00
CA THR A 327 6.72 -5.35 -17.04
C THR A 327 5.75 -4.24 -17.43
#